data_5d66ce18ffba5820fb3cb7121e4b9c99
#
_entry.id   5d66ce18ffba5820fb3cb7121e4b9c99
#
_cell.length_a   1.000
_cell.length_b   1.000
_cell.length_c   1.000
_cell.angle_alpha   90.00
_cell.angle_beta   90.00
_cell.angle_gamma   90.00
#
_symmetry.space_group_name_H-M   'P 1'
#
loop_
_entity.id
_entity.type
_entity.pdbx_description
1 polymer ?
#
loop_
_entity_poly.entity_id
_entity_poly.type
_entity_poly.pdbx_seq_one_letter_code
_entity_poly.pdbx_strand_id
1 'polypeptide(L)'
;MNITIKGLDLIKKFEGCRLKAYKDPVGVWTIGYGHTSGVYEGMKITAAQAEDFLFEDVQGVVAYLNSKKREWTQNEFDALISFGYNCGVGNLRKLITGRGSEEIADAMLKYKFAGGKVLRGLEKRRQEERRLFLSEEESFVPPTRYVTGIVDNTKCYKLNVREEPSKSAKVLTVIDMNTEHQIDVDKSVSEYWYLTQFKGYVKKDFIKIKE
;
A
#
# COMPACT_ATOMS: atom_id res chain seq x y z
N MET A 1 9.17 -8.71 0.18
CA MET A 1 7.84 -8.21 0.62
C MET A 1 7.69 -6.74 0.24
N ASN A 2 6.48 -6.22 0.19
CA ASN A 2 6.19 -4.80 0.00
C ASN A 2 5.17 -4.33 1.04
N ILE A 3 5.05 -3.01 1.26
CA ILE A 3 4.04 -2.44 2.14
C ILE A 3 2.64 -2.64 1.54
N THR A 4 1.66 -2.95 2.39
CA THR A 4 0.25 -3.05 1.98
C THR A 4 -0.49 -1.73 2.20
N ILE A 5 -1.73 -1.66 1.71
CA ILE A 5 -2.65 -0.54 1.98
C ILE A 5 -2.82 -0.34 3.48
N LYS A 6 -2.91 -1.42 4.28
CA LYS A 6 -3.02 -1.37 5.75
C LYS A 6 -1.83 -0.63 6.39
N GLY A 7 -0.61 -0.92 5.91
CA GLY A 7 0.61 -0.23 6.36
C GLY A 7 0.62 1.25 5.96
N LEU A 8 0.26 1.55 4.71
CA LEU A 8 0.15 2.94 4.23
C LEU A 8 -0.89 3.74 5.01
N ASP A 9 -2.07 3.16 5.28
CA ASP A 9 -3.13 3.82 6.02
C ASP A 9 -2.73 4.09 7.47
N LEU A 10 -1.95 3.19 8.08
CA LEU A 10 -1.38 3.45 9.40
C LEU A 10 -0.46 4.68 9.40
N ILE A 11 0.39 4.84 8.39
CA ILE A 11 1.25 6.03 8.26
C ILE A 11 0.39 7.27 8.03
N LYS A 12 -0.53 7.25 7.06
CA LYS A 12 -1.43 8.37 6.71
C LYS A 12 -2.20 8.89 7.94
N LYS A 13 -2.66 7.97 8.81
CA LYS A 13 -3.40 8.29 10.04
C LYS A 13 -2.63 9.23 10.97
N PHE A 14 -1.31 9.08 11.04
CA PHE A 14 -0.47 9.83 11.99
C PHE A 14 0.25 11.03 11.37
N GLU A 15 0.54 11.01 10.07
CA GLU A 15 1.25 12.12 9.41
C GLU A 15 0.30 13.25 9.00
N GLY A 16 -0.95 12.95 8.66
CA GLY A 16 -1.85 13.91 8.01
C GLY A 16 -1.36 14.28 6.61
N CYS A 17 -2.25 14.87 5.79
CA CYS A 17 -1.93 15.21 4.40
C CYS A 17 -2.05 16.72 4.17
N ARG A 18 -1.01 17.33 3.57
CA ARG A 18 -1.04 18.71 3.10
C ARG A 18 -0.77 18.78 1.61
N LEU A 19 -1.77 19.17 0.84
CA LEU A 19 -1.68 19.24 -0.64
C LEU A 19 -1.01 20.53 -1.16
N LYS A 20 -0.62 21.43 -0.27
CA LYS A 20 0.18 22.63 -0.58
C LYS A 20 1.46 22.58 0.22
N ALA A 21 2.59 22.91 -0.43
CA ALA A 21 3.88 22.98 0.23
C ALA A 21 3.87 23.97 1.40
N TYR A 22 4.52 23.56 2.48
CA TYR A 22 4.71 24.35 3.69
C TYR A 22 6.12 24.17 4.24
N LYS A 23 6.58 25.08 5.05
CA LYS A 23 7.83 24.89 5.80
C LYS A 23 7.54 24.16 7.10
N ASP A 24 8.30 23.11 7.35
CA ASP A 24 8.29 22.42 8.63
C ASP A 24 8.93 23.30 9.73
N PRO A 25 8.93 22.88 11.01
CA PRO A 25 9.51 23.66 12.10
C PRO A 25 11.01 23.99 11.97
N VAL A 26 11.75 23.23 11.13
CA VAL A 26 13.16 23.45 10.86
C VAL A 26 13.42 24.16 9.52
N GLY A 27 12.34 24.59 8.83
CA GLY A 27 12.40 25.40 7.62
C GLY A 27 12.49 24.63 6.31
N VAL A 28 12.32 23.31 6.31
CA VAL A 28 12.34 22.47 5.11
C VAL A 28 10.98 22.49 4.40
N TRP A 29 10.98 22.71 3.09
CA TRP A 29 9.78 22.60 2.27
C TRP A 29 9.25 21.18 2.26
N THR A 30 8.00 21.01 2.65
CA THR A 30 7.33 19.73 2.89
C THR A 30 5.96 19.71 2.23
N ILE A 31 5.51 18.56 1.72
CA ILE A 31 4.20 18.39 1.09
C ILE A 31 3.67 16.97 1.33
N GLY A 32 2.40 16.73 1.07
CA GLY A 32 1.77 15.41 1.19
C GLY A 32 1.79 14.89 2.63
N TYR A 33 2.30 13.71 2.84
CA TYR A 33 2.45 13.01 4.13
C TYR A 33 3.83 13.19 4.77
N GLY A 34 4.53 14.28 4.45
CA GLY A 34 5.87 14.56 4.98
C GLY A 34 6.97 14.49 3.93
N HIS A 35 6.63 14.40 2.64
CA HIS A 35 7.59 14.39 1.54
C HIS A 35 8.36 15.70 1.45
N THR A 36 9.68 15.63 1.25
CA THR A 36 10.57 16.80 1.20
C THR A 36 11.42 16.88 -0.05
N SER A 37 11.61 15.76 -0.77
CA SER A 37 12.48 15.71 -1.93
C SER A 37 11.89 16.49 -3.11
N GLY A 38 12.62 17.47 -3.65
CA GLY A 38 12.15 18.26 -4.78
C GLY A 38 10.99 19.21 -4.47
N VAL A 39 10.62 19.41 -3.20
CA VAL A 39 9.53 20.31 -2.80
C VAL A 39 10.02 21.76 -2.76
N TYR A 40 9.25 22.67 -3.36
CA TYR A 40 9.55 24.09 -3.45
C TYR A 40 8.35 24.95 -3.07
N GLU A 41 8.60 26.22 -2.86
CA GLU A 41 7.57 27.21 -2.50
C GLU A 41 6.44 27.27 -3.55
N GLY A 42 5.19 27.24 -3.08
CA GLY A 42 4.01 27.31 -3.96
C GLY A 42 3.61 25.99 -4.64
N MET A 43 4.39 24.91 -4.46
CA MET A 43 4.05 23.61 -5.03
C MET A 43 2.70 23.12 -4.50
N LYS A 44 1.89 22.55 -5.40
CA LYS A 44 0.58 21.94 -5.11
C LYS A 44 0.52 20.57 -5.76
N ILE A 45 -0.07 19.62 -5.06
CA ILE A 45 -0.25 18.23 -5.54
C ILE A 45 -1.69 17.78 -5.34
N THR A 46 -2.08 16.72 -6.02
CA THR A 46 -3.33 15.98 -5.78
C THR A 46 -3.16 14.99 -4.61
N ALA A 47 -4.27 14.45 -4.11
CA ALA A 47 -4.23 13.38 -3.12
C ALA A 47 -3.52 12.11 -3.65
N ALA A 48 -3.75 11.77 -4.93
CA ALA A 48 -3.07 10.65 -5.58
C ALA A 48 -1.55 10.85 -5.62
N GLN A 49 -1.07 12.04 -6.01
CA GLN A 49 0.35 12.34 -5.97
C GLN A 49 0.95 12.30 -4.55
N ALA A 50 0.17 12.69 -3.53
CA ALA A 50 0.63 12.56 -2.15
C ALA A 50 0.80 11.09 -1.74
N GLU A 51 -0.06 10.19 -2.23
CA GLU A 51 0.08 8.74 -2.02
C GLU A 51 1.27 8.16 -2.77
N ASP A 52 1.51 8.58 -4.02
CA ASP A 52 2.68 8.18 -4.79
C ASP A 52 3.98 8.57 -4.07
N PHE A 53 4.07 9.80 -3.58
CA PHE A 53 5.23 10.27 -2.80
C PHE A 53 5.41 9.46 -1.50
N LEU A 54 4.33 9.17 -0.77
CA LEU A 54 4.42 8.33 0.42
C LEU A 54 4.95 6.94 0.07
N PHE A 55 4.45 6.35 -1.02
CA PHE A 55 4.93 5.04 -1.47
C PHE A 55 6.42 5.06 -1.83
N GLU A 56 6.89 6.12 -2.49
CA GLU A 56 8.33 6.31 -2.79
C GLU A 56 9.15 6.49 -1.51
N ASP A 57 8.71 7.32 -0.58
CA ASP A 57 9.42 7.64 0.66
C ASP A 57 9.65 6.40 1.56
N VAL A 58 8.71 5.45 1.56
CA VAL A 58 8.86 4.22 2.36
C VAL A 58 9.82 3.19 1.73
N GLN A 59 10.19 3.33 0.44
CA GLN A 59 10.98 2.32 -0.26
C GLN A 59 12.35 2.06 0.37
N GLY A 60 12.96 3.07 0.97
CA GLY A 60 14.21 2.89 1.73
C GLY A 60 14.06 1.96 2.93
N VAL A 61 12.94 2.05 3.63
CA VAL A 61 12.61 1.16 4.77
C VAL A 61 12.28 -0.25 4.28
N VAL A 62 11.51 -0.35 3.18
CA VAL A 62 11.16 -1.63 2.52
C VAL A 62 12.43 -2.37 2.12
N ALA A 63 13.34 -1.71 1.42
CA ALA A 63 14.62 -2.29 0.98
C ALA A 63 15.46 -2.75 2.18
N TYR A 64 15.50 -1.92 3.24
CA TYR A 64 16.22 -2.28 4.46
C TYR A 64 15.67 -3.55 5.11
N LEU A 65 14.36 -3.68 5.29
CA LEU A 65 13.75 -4.87 5.89
C LEU A 65 13.94 -6.12 5.01
N ASN A 66 13.77 -5.99 3.69
CA ASN A 66 14.00 -7.09 2.75
C ASN A 66 15.48 -7.55 2.71
N SER A 67 16.42 -6.70 3.07
CA SER A 67 17.85 -7.08 3.17
C SER A 67 18.16 -7.97 4.38
N LYS A 68 17.21 -8.19 5.31
CA LYS A 68 17.43 -8.99 6.52
C LYS A 68 17.12 -10.46 6.25
N LYS A 69 17.95 -11.35 6.80
CA LYS A 69 17.73 -12.80 6.79
C LYS A 69 16.70 -13.19 7.87
N ARG A 70 15.53 -12.55 7.84
CA ARG A 70 14.44 -12.84 8.77
C ARG A 70 13.14 -12.81 7.98
N GLU A 71 12.34 -13.83 8.17
CA GLU A 71 10.97 -13.86 7.67
C GLU A 71 10.09 -13.02 8.58
N TRP A 72 9.35 -12.11 7.98
CA TRP A 72 8.36 -11.28 8.64
C TRP A 72 6.97 -11.71 8.19
N THR A 73 6.00 -11.67 9.07
CA THR A 73 4.61 -11.66 8.62
C THR A 73 4.30 -10.33 7.93
N GLN A 74 3.24 -10.26 7.14
CA GLN A 74 2.87 -9.02 6.46
C GLN A 74 2.51 -7.91 7.47
N ASN A 75 1.84 -8.27 8.57
CA ASN A 75 1.50 -7.32 9.62
C ASN A 75 2.74 -6.82 10.38
N GLU A 76 3.71 -7.69 10.66
CA GLU A 76 5.00 -7.28 11.21
C GLU A 76 5.72 -6.32 10.26
N PHE A 77 5.76 -6.66 8.97
CA PHE A 77 6.43 -5.86 7.95
C PHE A 77 5.82 -4.46 7.83
N ASP A 78 4.50 -4.35 7.72
CA ASP A 78 3.77 -3.08 7.63
C ASP A 78 3.98 -2.20 8.87
N ALA A 79 3.91 -2.79 10.06
CA ALA A 79 4.15 -2.07 11.31
C ALA A 79 5.59 -1.55 11.41
N LEU A 80 6.57 -2.35 11.00
CA LEU A 80 7.98 -1.95 10.98
C LEU A 80 8.26 -0.87 9.94
N ILE A 81 7.57 -0.86 8.81
CA ILE A 81 7.68 0.25 7.84
C ILE A 81 7.13 1.53 8.44
N SER A 82 5.95 1.51 9.09
CA SER A 82 5.40 2.68 9.78
C SER A 82 6.36 3.20 10.84
N PHE A 83 6.93 2.31 11.65
CA PHE A 83 7.94 2.67 12.64
C PHE A 83 9.19 3.28 12.00
N GLY A 84 9.73 2.64 10.96
CA GLY A 84 10.93 3.10 10.25
C GLY A 84 10.73 4.43 9.54
N TYR A 85 9.55 4.68 8.99
CA TYR A 85 9.16 5.96 8.39
C TYR A 85 9.23 7.10 9.42
N ASN A 86 8.68 6.88 10.62
CA ASN A 86 8.65 7.91 11.67
C ASN A 86 9.97 8.05 12.43
N CYS A 87 10.62 6.95 12.75
CA CYS A 87 11.80 6.93 13.61
C CYS A 87 13.14 6.85 12.85
N GLY A 88 13.08 6.63 11.54
CA GLY A 88 14.24 6.41 10.68
C GLY A 88 14.82 5.00 10.77
N VAL A 89 15.53 4.59 9.70
CA VAL A 89 16.13 3.25 9.55
C VAL A 89 17.16 2.95 10.67
N GLY A 90 17.84 3.97 11.18
CA GLY A 90 18.79 3.79 12.28
C GLY A 90 18.13 3.30 13.58
N ASN A 91 16.98 3.85 13.94
CA ASN A 91 16.22 3.39 15.10
C ASN A 91 15.51 2.06 14.83
N LEU A 92 15.02 1.84 13.62
CA LEU A 92 14.48 0.55 13.20
C LEU A 92 15.53 -0.57 13.34
N ARG A 93 16.78 -0.32 12.92
CA ARG A 93 17.89 -1.26 13.13
C ARG A 93 18.08 -1.61 14.61
N LYS A 94 18.12 -0.60 15.48
CA LYS A 94 18.24 -0.81 16.94
C LYS A 94 17.06 -1.58 17.50
N LEU A 95 15.86 -1.35 16.96
CA LEU A 95 14.63 -2.01 17.39
C LEU A 95 14.68 -3.52 17.12
N ILE A 96 15.07 -3.92 15.90
CA ILE A 96 14.95 -5.32 15.46
C ILE A 96 16.17 -6.20 15.76
N THR A 97 17.35 -5.59 16.05
CA THR A 97 18.59 -6.37 16.24
C THR A 97 18.55 -7.16 17.55
N GLY A 98 18.72 -8.48 17.42
CA GLY A 98 18.86 -9.40 18.57
C GLY A 98 17.57 -9.65 19.37
N ARG A 99 16.39 -9.34 18.77
CA ARG A 99 15.10 -9.50 19.45
C ARG A 99 14.17 -10.43 18.70
N GLY A 100 13.38 -11.20 19.44
CA GLY A 100 12.20 -11.91 18.95
C GLY A 100 11.03 -10.96 18.69
N SER A 101 9.93 -11.46 18.06
CA SER A 101 8.79 -10.64 17.70
C SER A 101 8.13 -9.94 18.91
N GLU A 102 7.90 -10.65 20.00
CA GLU A 102 7.31 -10.05 21.22
C GLU A 102 8.20 -8.95 21.80
N GLU A 103 9.51 -9.19 21.87
CA GLU A 103 10.47 -8.20 22.38
C GLU A 103 10.54 -6.94 21.50
N ILE A 104 10.39 -7.09 20.17
CA ILE A 104 10.30 -5.97 19.23
C ILE A 104 9.05 -5.17 19.52
N ALA A 105 7.90 -5.83 19.64
CA ALA A 105 6.61 -5.19 19.90
C ALA A 105 6.65 -4.38 21.21
N ASP A 106 7.22 -4.92 22.26
CA ASP A 106 7.35 -4.21 23.54
C ASP A 106 8.38 -3.09 23.48
N ALA A 107 9.47 -3.28 22.75
CA ALA A 107 10.48 -2.25 22.56
C ALA A 107 9.98 -1.05 21.75
N MET A 108 9.02 -1.23 20.83
CA MET A 108 8.37 -0.13 20.10
C MET A 108 7.80 0.91 21.03
N LEU A 109 7.16 0.51 22.13
CA LEU A 109 6.52 1.41 23.09
C LEU A 109 7.48 2.39 23.77
N LYS A 110 8.78 2.12 23.72
CA LYS A 110 9.81 3.02 24.28
C LYS A 110 10.08 4.24 23.40
N TYR A 111 9.67 4.24 22.13
CA TYR A 111 9.89 5.33 21.15
C TYR A 111 8.77 6.39 21.15
N LYS A 112 8.35 6.81 22.34
CA LYS A 112 7.26 7.78 22.55
C LYS A 112 7.73 9.14 23.08
N PHE A 113 9.04 9.36 23.14
CA PHE A 113 9.62 10.59 23.69
C PHE A 113 10.15 11.49 22.56
N ALA A 114 9.96 12.80 22.72
CA ALA A 114 10.68 13.82 21.98
C ALA A 114 11.03 14.97 22.95
N GLY A 115 12.27 15.46 22.86
CA GLY A 115 12.76 16.47 23.79
C GLY A 115 12.68 16.06 25.27
N GLY A 116 12.82 14.76 25.57
CA GLY A 116 12.74 14.22 26.94
C GLY A 116 11.33 14.11 27.53
N LYS A 117 10.29 14.45 26.76
CA LYS A 117 8.87 14.39 27.19
C LYS A 117 8.11 13.34 26.40
N VAL A 118 7.16 12.67 27.06
CA VAL A 118 6.21 11.78 26.39
C VAL A 118 5.26 12.61 25.53
N LEU A 119 5.20 12.29 24.23
CA LEU A 119 4.21 12.88 23.33
C LEU A 119 3.05 11.90 23.13
N ARG A 120 1.84 12.33 23.50
CA ARG A 120 0.61 11.50 23.36
C ARG A 120 0.39 10.98 21.92
N GLY A 121 0.75 11.76 20.90
CA GLY A 121 0.67 11.34 19.50
C GLY A 121 1.61 10.17 19.20
N LEU A 122 2.87 10.25 19.67
CA LEU A 122 3.83 9.16 19.50
C LEU A 122 3.43 7.92 20.30
N GLU A 123 2.92 8.11 21.52
CA GLU A 123 2.44 6.99 22.34
C GLU A 123 1.29 6.22 21.63
N LYS A 124 0.29 6.93 21.11
CA LYS A 124 -0.80 6.33 20.33
C LYS A 124 -0.27 5.62 19.09
N ARG A 125 0.66 6.24 18.37
CA ARG A 125 1.28 5.64 17.18
C ARG A 125 1.98 4.32 17.50
N ARG A 126 2.81 4.30 18.54
CA ARG A 126 3.51 3.07 18.99
C ARG A 126 2.54 1.97 19.42
N GLN A 127 1.43 2.33 20.06
CA GLN A 127 0.39 1.37 20.44
C GLN A 127 -0.29 0.75 19.20
N GLU A 128 -0.62 1.55 18.19
CA GLU A 128 -1.23 1.06 16.95
C GLU A 128 -0.25 0.21 16.12
N GLU A 129 1.02 0.64 16.02
CA GLU A 129 2.08 -0.13 15.36
C GLU A 129 2.30 -1.47 16.07
N ARG A 130 2.36 -1.49 17.41
CA ARG A 130 2.45 -2.72 18.20
C ARG A 130 1.25 -3.62 17.99
N ARG A 131 0.05 -3.06 17.98
CA ARG A 131 -1.19 -3.82 17.74
C ARG A 131 -1.18 -4.48 16.36
N LEU A 132 -0.79 -3.75 15.32
CA LEU A 132 -0.65 -4.31 13.98
C LEU A 132 0.43 -5.40 13.95
N PHE A 133 1.58 -5.15 14.56
CA PHE A 133 2.71 -6.07 14.60
C PHE A 133 2.37 -7.42 15.23
N LEU A 134 1.59 -7.42 16.32
CA LEU A 134 1.17 -8.63 17.05
C LEU A 134 -0.14 -9.23 16.54
N SER A 135 -0.85 -8.56 15.62
CA SER A 135 -2.06 -9.14 15.08
C SER A 135 -1.68 -10.36 14.25
N GLU A 136 -2.37 -11.47 14.54
CA GLU A 136 -2.33 -12.62 13.65
C GLU A 136 -2.66 -12.12 12.24
N GLU A 137 -1.95 -12.62 11.26
CA GLU A 137 -2.46 -12.53 9.90
C GLU A 137 -3.81 -13.24 10.00
N GLU A 138 -4.89 -12.46 10.08
CA GLU A 138 -6.12 -13.04 9.63
C GLU A 138 -5.72 -13.69 8.33
N SER A 139 -6.00 -14.97 8.18
CA SER A 139 -6.17 -15.59 6.88
C SER A 139 -7.37 -14.87 6.24
N PHE A 140 -7.17 -13.57 6.01
CA PHE A 140 -8.02 -12.77 5.19
C PHE A 140 -7.76 -13.29 3.79
N VAL A 141 -8.43 -14.39 3.51
CA VAL A 141 -8.99 -14.57 2.21
C VAL A 141 -10.04 -13.46 2.17
N PRO A 142 -9.77 -12.29 1.56
CA PRO A 142 -10.81 -11.29 1.37
C PRO A 142 -11.94 -12.08 0.75
N PRO A 143 -13.20 -11.90 1.16
CA PRO A 143 -14.29 -12.47 0.40
C PRO A 143 -14.03 -11.97 -1.01
N THR A 144 -13.48 -12.87 -1.84
CA THR A 144 -13.05 -12.53 -3.19
C THR A 144 -14.27 -11.91 -3.81
N ARG A 145 -14.26 -10.61 -3.98
CA ARG A 145 -15.43 -9.89 -4.47
C ARG A 145 -15.54 -10.23 -5.94
N TYR A 146 -16.37 -11.23 -6.19
CA TYR A 146 -16.74 -11.58 -7.53
C TYR A 146 -17.93 -10.73 -7.96
N VAL A 147 -17.80 -10.14 -9.13
CA VAL A 147 -18.92 -9.53 -9.85
C VAL A 147 -19.06 -10.23 -11.20
N THR A 148 -20.25 -10.24 -11.73
CA THR A 148 -20.49 -10.74 -13.09
C THR A 148 -20.34 -9.60 -14.06
N GLY A 149 -19.49 -9.77 -15.06
CA GLY A 149 -19.34 -8.85 -16.17
C GLY A 149 -19.84 -9.47 -17.46
N ILE A 150 -20.44 -8.64 -18.31
CA ILE A 150 -20.92 -9.02 -19.65
C ILE A 150 -20.07 -8.31 -20.68
N VAL A 151 -19.59 -9.01 -21.70
CA VAL A 151 -18.89 -8.40 -22.85
C VAL A 151 -19.85 -7.50 -23.60
N ASP A 152 -19.53 -6.20 -23.65
CA ASP A 152 -20.39 -5.17 -24.25
C ASP A 152 -20.45 -5.31 -25.78
N ASN A 153 -21.58 -5.74 -26.31
CA ASN A 153 -21.84 -5.92 -27.73
C ASN A 153 -21.85 -4.62 -28.53
N THR A 154 -21.95 -3.46 -27.87
CA THR A 154 -21.90 -2.16 -28.55
C THR A 154 -20.48 -1.69 -28.86
N LYS A 155 -19.46 -2.34 -28.22
CA LYS A 155 -18.06 -1.92 -28.31
C LYS A 155 -17.15 -2.91 -29.02
N CYS A 156 -17.48 -4.20 -28.99
CA CYS A 156 -16.69 -5.22 -29.65
C CYS A 156 -17.50 -6.50 -29.95
N TYR A 157 -17.11 -7.23 -30.98
CA TYR A 157 -17.66 -8.57 -31.29
C TYR A 157 -16.92 -9.67 -30.52
N LYS A 158 -15.63 -9.47 -30.29
CA LYS A 158 -14.74 -10.40 -29.60
C LYS A 158 -13.76 -9.61 -28.73
N LEU A 159 -13.44 -10.14 -27.54
CA LEU A 159 -12.55 -9.50 -26.60
C LEU A 159 -11.38 -10.42 -26.26
N ASN A 160 -10.16 -9.93 -26.39
CA ASN A 160 -8.96 -10.67 -26.04
C ASN A 160 -8.80 -10.74 -24.51
N VAL A 161 -8.62 -11.96 -23.98
CA VAL A 161 -8.14 -12.22 -22.61
C VAL A 161 -6.63 -12.37 -22.68
N ARG A 162 -5.91 -11.63 -21.86
CA ARG A 162 -4.44 -11.54 -21.89
C ARG A 162 -3.82 -12.05 -20.60
N GLU A 163 -2.60 -12.55 -20.72
CA GLU A 163 -1.82 -13.07 -19.57
C GLU A 163 -1.51 -11.97 -18.54
N GLU A 164 -1.28 -10.74 -19.00
CA GLU A 164 -0.99 -9.57 -18.18
C GLU A 164 -1.90 -8.39 -18.52
N PRO A 165 -2.06 -7.39 -17.62
CA PRO A 165 -2.90 -6.22 -17.87
C PRO A 165 -2.24 -5.21 -18.81
N SER A 166 -1.94 -5.64 -20.03
CA SER A 166 -1.28 -4.84 -21.07
C SER A 166 -1.81 -5.19 -22.45
N LYS A 167 -1.88 -4.19 -23.36
CA LYS A 167 -2.26 -4.40 -24.76
C LYS A 167 -1.27 -5.22 -25.56
N SER A 168 0.00 -5.23 -25.14
CA SER A 168 1.09 -6.00 -25.76
C SER A 168 1.25 -7.40 -25.19
N ALA A 169 0.58 -7.71 -24.07
CA ALA A 169 0.67 -9.02 -23.46
C ALA A 169 0.07 -10.12 -24.34
N LYS A 170 0.58 -11.34 -24.15
CA LYS A 170 0.13 -12.54 -24.86
C LYS A 170 -1.38 -12.75 -24.70
N VAL A 171 -2.06 -13.04 -25.79
CA VAL A 171 -3.48 -13.41 -25.79
C VAL A 171 -3.60 -14.88 -25.36
N LEU A 172 -4.31 -15.12 -24.27
CA LEU A 172 -4.60 -16.46 -23.76
C LEU A 172 -5.77 -17.10 -24.51
N THR A 173 -6.82 -16.31 -24.71
CA THR A 173 -8.03 -16.72 -25.42
C THR A 173 -8.81 -15.49 -25.90
N VAL A 174 -9.87 -15.73 -26.64
CA VAL A 174 -10.81 -14.72 -27.13
C VAL A 174 -12.21 -15.09 -26.65
N ILE A 175 -12.93 -14.13 -26.10
CA ILE A 175 -14.31 -14.31 -25.61
C ILE A 175 -15.30 -13.54 -26.52
N ASP A 176 -16.50 -14.08 -26.64
CA ASP A 176 -17.52 -13.52 -27.52
C ASP A 176 -18.36 -12.45 -26.79
N MET A 177 -19.00 -11.58 -27.58
CA MET A 177 -19.96 -10.58 -27.07
C MET A 177 -21.12 -11.25 -26.34
N ASN A 178 -21.76 -10.53 -25.43
CA ASN A 178 -22.89 -10.95 -24.60
C ASN A 178 -22.60 -12.20 -23.72
N THR A 179 -21.34 -12.62 -23.60
CA THR A 179 -20.97 -13.69 -22.67
C THR A 179 -20.76 -13.13 -21.27
N GLU A 180 -21.24 -13.89 -20.26
CA GLU A 180 -21.07 -13.55 -18.87
C GLU A 180 -19.83 -14.20 -18.28
N HIS A 181 -19.06 -13.41 -17.54
CA HIS A 181 -17.81 -13.87 -16.92
C HIS A 181 -17.71 -13.40 -15.47
N GLN A 182 -17.18 -14.27 -14.61
CA GLN A 182 -16.89 -13.93 -13.24
C GLN A 182 -15.58 -13.16 -13.17
N ILE A 183 -15.63 -12.00 -12.55
CA ILE A 183 -14.53 -11.07 -12.36
C ILE A 183 -14.08 -11.13 -10.90
N ASP A 184 -12.79 -11.35 -10.68
CA ASP A 184 -12.14 -11.17 -9.40
C ASP A 184 -11.75 -9.69 -9.27
N VAL A 185 -12.50 -8.95 -8.46
CA VAL A 185 -12.29 -7.50 -8.29
C VAL A 185 -10.95 -7.20 -7.63
N ASP A 186 -10.50 -8.09 -6.73
CA ASP A 186 -9.29 -7.87 -5.94
C ASP A 186 -8.02 -8.12 -6.77
N LYS A 187 -8.09 -9.00 -7.78
CA LYS A 187 -7.01 -9.19 -8.75
C LYS A 187 -7.05 -8.22 -9.92
N SER A 188 -8.14 -7.45 -10.04
CA SER A 188 -8.29 -6.48 -11.11
C SER A 188 -7.44 -5.24 -10.85
N VAL A 189 -6.94 -4.61 -11.92
CA VAL A 189 -6.14 -3.38 -11.84
C VAL A 189 -6.86 -2.22 -12.53
N SER A 190 -6.32 -1.01 -12.48
CA SER A 190 -7.01 0.23 -12.86
C SER A 190 -7.80 0.16 -14.18
N GLU A 191 -7.17 -0.31 -15.26
CA GLU A 191 -7.80 -0.37 -16.60
C GLU A 191 -8.28 -1.77 -17.03
N TYR A 192 -8.04 -2.81 -16.20
CA TYR A 192 -8.30 -4.20 -16.55
C TYR A 192 -9.05 -4.94 -15.48
N TRP A 193 -10.04 -5.77 -15.91
CA TRP A 193 -10.70 -6.78 -15.08
C TRP A 193 -9.98 -8.13 -15.19
N TYR A 194 -9.86 -8.84 -14.07
CA TYR A 194 -9.32 -10.20 -14.04
C TYR A 194 -10.45 -11.22 -14.12
N LEU A 195 -10.45 -12.04 -15.18
CA LEU A 195 -11.42 -13.11 -15.38
C LEU A 195 -10.93 -14.42 -14.75
N THR A 196 -11.67 -14.95 -13.78
CA THR A 196 -11.26 -16.12 -12.98
C THR A 196 -11.10 -17.38 -13.79
N GLN A 197 -12.04 -17.65 -14.70
CA GLN A 197 -12.06 -18.87 -15.51
C GLN A 197 -10.91 -18.98 -16.51
N PHE A 198 -10.35 -17.87 -16.93
CA PHE A 198 -9.25 -17.83 -17.89
C PHE A 198 -7.90 -17.49 -17.25
N LYS A 199 -7.90 -17.13 -15.95
CA LYS A 199 -6.72 -16.64 -15.23
C LYS A 199 -6.02 -15.51 -16.00
N GLY A 200 -6.80 -14.56 -16.54
CA GLY A 200 -6.29 -13.51 -17.41
C GLY A 200 -7.08 -12.23 -17.35
N TYR A 201 -6.59 -11.22 -18.04
CA TYR A 201 -7.05 -9.82 -17.97
C TYR A 201 -7.78 -9.40 -19.26
N VAL A 202 -8.85 -8.62 -19.06
CA VAL A 202 -9.59 -7.94 -20.15
C VAL A 202 -9.70 -6.47 -19.85
N LYS A 203 -9.75 -5.62 -20.88
CA LYS A 203 -9.88 -4.17 -20.70
C LYS A 203 -11.28 -3.82 -20.17
N LYS A 204 -11.35 -2.97 -19.15
CA LYS A 204 -12.60 -2.56 -18.46
C LYS A 204 -13.62 -1.93 -19.40
N ASP A 205 -13.16 -1.15 -20.38
CA ASP A 205 -14.01 -0.44 -21.32
C ASP A 205 -14.97 -1.34 -22.12
N PHE A 206 -14.66 -2.64 -22.21
CA PHE A 206 -15.42 -3.60 -23.00
C PHE A 206 -16.31 -4.54 -22.15
N ILE A 207 -16.39 -4.29 -20.86
CA ILE A 207 -17.18 -5.09 -19.92
C ILE A 207 -18.17 -4.19 -19.19
N LYS A 208 -19.45 -4.56 -19.19
CA LYS A 208 -20.49 -3.99 -18.32
C LYS A 208 -20.66 -4.88 -17.10
N ILE A 209 -20.62 -4.30 -15.92
CA ILE A 209 -20.94 -5.03 -14.68
C ILE A 209 -22.44 -5.24 -14.61
N LYS A 210 -22.84 -6.47 -14.32
CA LYS A 210 -24.24 -6.83 -14.10
C LYS A 210 -24.62 -6.43 -12.66
N GLU A 211 -25.64 -5.60 -12.54
CA GLU A 211 -26.23 -5.22 -11.24
C GLU A 211 -27.02 -6.36 -10.60
#